data_feec7a51edad0f8629065b324ef3bbb4
#
_entry.id   feec7a51edad0f8629065b324ef3bbb4
#
_cell.length_a   1.000
_cell.length_b   1.000
_cell.length_c   1.000
_cell.angle_alpha   90.00
_cell.angle_beta   90.00
_cell.angle_gamma   90.00
#
_symmetry.space_group_name_H-M   'P 1'
#
loop_
_entity.id
_entity.type
_entity.pdbx_description
1 polymer ?
#
loop_
_entity_poly.entity_id
_entity_poly.type
_entity_poly.pdbx_seq_one_letter_code
_entity_poly.pdbx_strand_id
1 'polypeptide(L)'
;EDILDDKSPLEQHSRQIRRLAHDYKTGLIDCYATFKEKRKNGEDLNIYMSQSNHPNEKGHRVVTKLILNYFFEEAQWNEYCQKQTMTVMKKVADWQLMNFENQVRKGSQWANSHAYWAWTNATMYIGMAEWAKMSDDPKYWDFLLTMGEKNKWQTGPSIYFADDICIIQPYAILFSKYKEPYMIQNSVETLDTLIANPKHNSLSYYSEGSHSRWCWCDALFMAPTSFARIGKITGEPKYFEFMDKEFRITYDSLYSVADSLFFRDTRYINMREQNGEKVFWGRGNGWVTGALTFIIDNMPANAPSRNFYITLFRQMMGKISTLQDKQGFWHSSLLDIASYPMPETSSSAFFTYSLFWGINRGYLEKEKYLSIAEKAWHALTSIVHEDGKVGYVQPIGADPKKVDINDRLPFPMSNEDS
;
A
#
# COMPACT_ATOMS: atom_id res chain seq x y z
N GLU A 1 -13.50 19.73 36.60
CA GLU A 1 -14.58 20.71 36.43
C GLU A 1 -15.46 20.24 35.26
N ASP A 2 -16.81 20.36 35.41
CA ASP A 2 -17.71 20.06 34.31
C ASP A 2 -17.68 21.21 33.29
N ILE A 3 -17.24 20.95 32.07
CA ILE A 3 -17.18 21.95 31.01
C ILE A 3 -18.59 22.52 30.63
N LEU A 4 -19.66 21.86 31.05
CA LEU A 4 -21.02 22.34 30.87
C LEU A 4 -21.49 23.29 31.98
N ASP A 5 -20.75 23.42 33.07
CA ASP A 5 -21.08 24.37 34.13
C ASP A 5 -20.71 25.82 33.73
N ASP A 6 -21.72 26.61 33.41
CA ASP A 6 -21.58 28.00 32.98
C ASP A 6 -21.05 28.94 34.10
N LYS A 7 -20.94 28.44 35.32
CA LYS A 7 -20.37 29.17 36.48
C LYS A 7 -18.97 28.71 36.82
N SER A 8 -18.43 27.71 36.11
CA SER A 8 -17.08 27.21 36.38
C SER A 8 -16.02 28.31 36.19
N PRO A 9 -14.91 28.26 36.90
CA PRO A 9 -13.76 29.15 36.65
C PRO A 9 -13.27 29.08 35.19
N LEU A 10 -13.31 27.91 34.59
CA LEU A 10 -12.87 27.70 33.21
C LEU A 10 -13.77 28.46 32.22
N GLU A 11 -15.10 28.43 32.41
CA GLU A 11 -16.03 29.21 31.60
C GLU A 11 -15.82 30.72 31.79
N GLN A 12 -15.60 31.15 33.05
CA GLN A 12 -15.33 32.57 33.34
C GLN A 12 -14.06 33.06 32.64
N HIS A 13 -12.96 32.30 32.67
CA HIS A 13 -11.74 32.62 31.97
C HIS A 13 -11.94 32.66 30.46
N SER A 14 -12.68 31.69 29.91
CA SER A 14 -12.97 31.66 28.49
C SER A 14 -13.78 32.88 28.04
N ARG A 15 -14.77 33.32 28.83
CA ARG A 15 -15.51 34.57 28.57
C ARG A 15 -14.60 35.80 28.63
N GLN A 16 -13.68 35.84 29.57
CA GLN A 16 -12.69 36.92 29.64
C GLN A 16 -11.80 36.97 28.41
N ILE A 17 -11.29 35.82 27.95
CA ILE A 17 -10.46 35.75 26.75
C ILE A 17 -11.23 36.21 25.52
N ARG A 18 -12.49 35.78 25.35
CA ARG A 18 -13.37 36.25 24.25
C ARG A 18 -13.57 37.76 24.29
N ARG A 19 -13.79 38.31 25.47
CA ARG A 19 -13.94 39.75 25.63
C ARG A 19 -12.66 40.51 25.29
N LEU A 20 -11.50 40.06 25.75
CA LEU A 20 -10.21 40.64 25.40
C LEU A 20 -9.96 40.57 23.87
N ALA A 21 -10.23 39.44 23.24
CA ALA A 21 -10.08 39.32 21.82
C ALA A 21 -10.97 40.34 21.06
N HIS A 22 -12.21 40.51 21.51
CA HIS A 22 -13.12 41.48 20.95
C HIS A 22 -12.65 42.93 21.17
N ASP A 23 -12.27 43.27 22.39
CA ASP A 23 -11.90 44.66 22.80
C ASP A 23 -10.60 45.10 22.10
N TYR A 24 -9.64 44.19 21.96
CA TYR A 24 -8.36 44.43 21.26
C TYR A 24 -8.37 44.11 19.79
N LYS A 25 -9.51 43.67 19.21
CA LYS A 25 -9.66 43.29 17.82
C LYS A 25 -8.60 42.27 17.38
N THR A 26 -8.29 41.31 18.25
CA THR A 26 -7.36 40.22 17.94
C THR A 26 -8.12 38.98 17.46
N GLY A 27 -7.44 38.10 16.71
CA GLY A 27 -7.97 36.80 16.39
C GLY A 27 -8.20 35.92 17.60
N LEU A 28 -9.19 35.03 17.54
CA LEU A 28 -9.52 34.07 18.59
C LEU A 28 -9.75 32.68 18.00
N ILE A 29 -9.02 31.70 18.51
CA ILE A 29 -9.27 30.29 18.26
C ILE A 29 -9.86 29.69 19.53
N ASP A 30 -11.19 29.52 19.55
CA ASP A 30 -11.95 29.13 20.73
C ASP A 30 -12.03 27.62 20.91
N CYS A 31 -10.92 27.02 21.38
CA CYS A 31 -10.85 25.61 21.69
C CYS A 31 -11.87 25.17 22.74
N TYR A 32 -12.10 26.03 23.76
CA TYR A 32 -13.04 25.73 24.84
C TYR A 32 -14.46 25.56 24.31
N ALA A 33 -14.93 26.46 23.46
CA ALA A 33 -16.26 26.35 22.87
C ALA A 33 -16.43 25.05 22.10
N THR A 34 -15.42 24.64 21.35
CA THR A 34 -15.44 23.40 20.58
C THR A 34 -15.55 22.16 21.46
N PHE A 35 -14.75 22.05 22.52
CA PHE A 35 -14.85 20.91 23.44
C PHE A 35 -16.17 20.93 24.23
N LYS A 36 -16.67 22.13 24.59
CA LYS A 36 -17.99 22.28 25.24
C LYS A 36 -19.13 21.78 24.34
N GLU A 37 -19.07 22.09 23.05
CA GLU A 37 -20.06 21.61 22.07
C GLU A 37 -20.00 20.09 21.91
N LYS A 38 -18.81 19.50 21.81
CA LYS A 38 -18.63 18.05 21.78
C LYS A 38 -19.28 17.37 22.99
N ARG A 39 -19.07 17.93 24.18
CA ARG A 39 -19.70 17.43 25.41
C ARG A 39 -21.22 17.55 25.37
N LYS A 40 -21.76 18.67 24.86
CA LYS A 40 -23.20 18.84 24.66
C LYS A 40 -23.79 17.80 23.72
N ASN A 41 -23.04 17.40 22.71
CA ASN A 41 -23.42 16.38 21.74
C ASN A 41 -23.25 14.94 22.28
N GLY A 42 -22.90 14.79 23.57
CA GLY A 42 -22.78 13.48 24.23
C GLY A 42 -21.42 12.80 24.06
N GLU A 43 -20.42 13.47 23.50
CA GLU A 43 -19.08 12.90 23.39
C GLU A 43 -18.40 12.83 24.77
N ASP A 44 -17.66 11.74 25.03
CA ASP A 44 -16.81 11.62 26.20
C ASP A 44 -15.48 12.36 25.95
N LEU A 45 -15.27 13.48 26.67
CA LEU A 45 -14.06 14.28 26.48
C LEU A 45 -12.77 13.59 26.95
N ASN A 46 -12.85 12.53 27.76
CA ASN A 46 -11.66 11.78 28.18
C ASN A 46 -10.93 11.16 26.98
N ILE A 47 -11.62 10.86 25.89
CA ILE A 47 -10.97 10.35 24.66
C ILE A 47 -10.03 11.36 23.99
N TYR A 48 -10.15 12.64 24.32
CA TYR A 48 -9.35 13.75 23.78
C TYR A 48 -8.25 14.25 24.74
N MET A 49 -8.20 13.72 25.95
CA MET A 49 -7.31 14.20 26.99
C MET A 49 -6.35 13.11 27.46
N SER A 50 -5.08 13.49 27.70
CA SER A 50 -4.08 12.65 28.37
C SER A 50 -4.16 12.79 29.88
N GLN A 51 -4.58 13.98 30.33
CA GLN A 51 -4.85 14.37 31.74
C GLN A 51 -6.05 15.32 31.73
N SER A 52 -6.55 15.69 32.91
CA SER A 52 -7.73 16.55 33.06
C SER A 52 -7.71 17.86 32.25
N ASN A 53 -6.54 18.38 31.92
CA ASN A 53 -6.34 19.67 31.24
C ASN A 53 -5.29 19.64 30.11
N HIS A 54 -4.80 18.45 29.72
CA HIS A 54 -3.81 18.31 28.66
C HIS A 54 -4.39 17.46 27.52
N PRO A 55 -4.54 18.02 26.32
CA PRO A 55 -4.97 17.24 25.17
C PRO A 55 -4.00 16.08 24.87
N ASN A 56 -4.54 14.93 24.52
CA ASN A 56 -3.78 13.85 23.91
C ASN A 56 -3.70 14.06 22.39
N GLU A 57 -3.19 13.10 21.65
CA GLU A 57 -3.08 13.18 20.19
C GLU A 57 -4.41 13.55 19.51
N LYS A 58 -5.53 12.92 19.91
CA LYS A 58 -6.86 13.24 19.37
C LYS A 58 -7.29 14.66 19.72
N GLY A 59 -7.03 15.12 20.94
CA GLY A 59 -7.30 16.48 21.37
C GLY A 59 -6.47 17.50 20.60
N HIS A 60 -5.17 17.23 20.41
CA HIS A 60 -4.32 18.08 19.57
C HIS A 60 -4.79 18.15 18.12
N ARG A 61 -5.29 17.07 17.54
CA ARG A 61 -5.89 17.09 16.18
C ARG A 61 -7.11 18.03 16.10
N VAL A 62 -7.96 18.05 17.13
CA VAL A 62 -9.08 19.00 17.20
C VAL A 62 -8.58 20.44 17.23
N VAL A 63 -7.61 20.74 18.08
CA VAL A 63 -7.00 22.08 18.20
C VAL A 63 -6.32 22.50 16.90
N THR A 64 -5.54 21.59 16.29
CA THR A 64 -4.89 21.83 15.00
C THR A 64 -5.92 22.18 13.91
N LYS A 65 -7.03 21.43 13.85
CA LYS A 65 -8.09 21.72 12.88
C LYS A 65 -8.69 23.11 13.08
N LEU A 66 -8.89 23.54 14.33
CA LEU A 66 -9.38 24.89 14.63
C LEU A 66 -8.39 25.97 14.20
N ILE A 67 -7.09 25.77 14.46
CA ILE A 67 -6.02 26.67 14.03
C ILE A 67 -6.03 26.80 12.50
N LEU A 68 -6.09 25.67 11.82
CA LEU A 68 -6.07 25.64 10.38
C LEU A 68 -7.33 26.30 9.78
N ASN A 69 -8.51 26.00 10.31
CA ASN A 69 -9.76 26.65 9.88
C ASN A 69 -9.77 28.17 10.15
N TYR A 70 -9.00 28.64 11.11
CA TYR A 70 -8.86 30.06 11.40
C TYR A 70 -8.00 30.79 10.34
N PHE A 71 -6.92 30.16 9.91
CA PHE A 71 -5.95 30.77 8.96
C PHE A 71 -6.25 30.44 7.50
N PHE A 72 -6.98 29.36 7.25
CA PHE A 72 -7.25 28.87 5.90
C PHE A 72 -8.73 28.51 5.76
N GLU A 73 -9.32 28.83 4.65
CA GLU A 73 -10.58 28.21 4.23
C GLU A 73 -10.36 26.71 4.01
N GLU A 74 -11.38 25.88 4.25
CA GLU A 74 -11.26 24.41 4.10
C GLU A 74 -10.76 24.02 2.70
N ALA A 75 -11.16 24.75 1.67
CA ALA A 75 -10.70 24.55 0.30
C ALA A 75 -9.18 24.79 0.16
N GLN A 76 -8.65 25.88 0.74
CA GLN A 76 -7.22 26.20 0.71
C GLN A 76 -6.39 25.20 1.49
N TRP A 77 -6.92 24.68 2.62
CA TRP A 77 -6.25 23.64 3.39
C TRP A 77 -6.16 22.33 2.63
N ASN A 78 -7.26 21.91 1.98
CA ASN A 78 -7.28 20.71 1.14
C ASN A 78 -6.30 20.84 -0.04
N GLU A 79 -6.23 22.00 -0.68
CA GLU A 79 -5.26 22.28 -1.74
C GLU A 79 -3.82 22.21 -1.24
N TYR A 80 -3.54 22.78 -0.06
CA TYR A 80 -2.22 22.70 0.56
C TYR A 80 -1.82 21.27 0.86
N CYS A 81 -2.69 20.47 1.49
CA CYS A 81 -2.43 19.04 1.79
C CYS A 81 -2.21 18.24 0.50
N GLN A 82 -3.00 18.47 -0.52
CA GLN A 82 -2.82 17.84 -1.82
C GLN A 82 -1.46 18.18 -2.42
N LYS A 83 -1.07 19.46 -2.40
CA LYS A 83 0.22 19.91 -2.89
C LYS A 83 1.40 19.30 -2.13
N GLN A 84 1.31 19.16 -0.80
CA GLN A 84 2.34 18.49 0.00
C GLN A 84 2.45 17.00 -0.39
N THR A 85 1.32 16.32 -0.50
CA THR A 85 1.27 14.91 -0.94
C THR A 85 1.92 14.74 -2.31
N MET A 86 1.53 15.56 -3.29
CA MET A 86 2.11 15.55 -4.64
C MET A 86 3.62 15.83 -4.64
N THR A 87 4.07 16.73 -3.77
CA THR A 87 5.50 17.06 -3.63
C THR A 87 6.31 15.86 -3.17
N VAL A 88 5.86 15.14 -2.14
CA VAL A 88 6.55 13.94 -1.64
C VAL A 88 6.55 12.84 -2.70
N MET A 89 5.40 12.57 -3.31
CA MET A 89 5.28 11.56 -4.37
C MET A 89 6.20 11.86 -5.55
N LYS A 90 6.29 13.15 -5.95
CA LYS A 90 7.19 13.60 -7.01
C LYS A 90 8.65 13.35 -6.67
N LYS A 91 9.08 13.69 -5.43
CA LYS A 91 10.45 13.42 -4.98
C LYS A 91 10.82 11.94 -5.12
N VAL A 92 9.94 11.05 -4.65
CA VAL A 92 10.17 9.60 -4.74
C VAL A 92 10.24 9.15 -6.21
N ALA A 93 9.33 9.61 -7.05
CA ALA A 93 9.32 9.26 -8.47
C ALA A 93 10.57 9.76 -9.19
N ASP A 94 10.99 11.01 -8.93
CA ASP A 94 12.21 11.58 -9.52
C ASP A 94 13.46 10.84 -9.08
N TRP A 95 13.54 10.46 -7.80
CA TRP A 95 14.67 9.66 -7.30
C TRP A 95 14.76 8.31 -8.02
N GLN A 96 13.62 7.64 -8.21
CA GLN A 96 13.57 6.36 -8.94
C GLN A 96 14.05 6.51 -10.37
N LEU A 97 13.62 7.54 -11.10
CA LEU A 97 14.08 7.81 -12.47
C LEU A 97 15.60 8.08 -12.52
N MET A 98 16.09 8.93 -11.62
CA MET A 98 17.49 9.34 -11.58
C MET A 98 18.43 8.16 -11.27
N ASN A 99 17.97 7.22 -10.43
CA ASN A 99 18.79 6.11 -9.96
C ASN A 99 18.52 4.79 -10.67
N PHE A 100 17.56 4.74 -11.59
CA PHE A 100 17.11 3.50 -12.23
C PHE A 100 18.25 2.71 -12.90
N GLU A 101 19.01 3.37 -13.79
CA GLU A 101 20.10 2.70 -14.51
C GLU A 101 21.25 2.24 -13.59
N ASN A 102 21.48 2.95 -12.48
CA ASN A 102 22.45 2.55 -11.48
C ASN A 102 22.06 1.27 -10.75
N GLN A 103 20.76 1.07 -10.52
CA GLN A 103 20.22 -0.12 -9.86
C GLN A 103 20.22 -1.34 -10.78
N VAL A 104 19.90 -1.15 -12.05
CA VAL A 104 19.91 -2.23 -13.06
C VAL A 104 21.33 -2.77 -13.32
N ARG A 105 22.34 -1.92 -13.23
CA ARG A 105 23.74 -2.27 -13.57
C ARG A 105 24.58 -2.78 -12.40
N LYS A 106 24.28 -2.41 -11.18
CA LYS A 106 25.02 -2.90 -10.00
C LYS A 106 24.60 -4.34 -9.73
N GLY A 107 25.35 -5.27 -10.33
CA GLY A 107 25.09 -6.69 -10.30
C GLY A 107 24.75 -7.22 -8.92
N SER A 108 23.50 -7.60 -8.75
CA SER A 108 23.14 -8.55 -7.72
C SER A 108 23.58 -9.93 -8.18
N GLN A 109 23.80 -10.86 -7.23
CA GLN A 109 24.01 -12.30 -7.55
C GLN A 109 22.82 -12.88 -8.39
N TRP A 110 21.78 -12.10 -8.61
CA TRP A 110 20.59 -12.40 -9.41
C TRP A 110 20.58 -11.54 -10.67
N ALA A 111 21.53 -11.79 -11.59
CA ALA A 111 21.71 -10.99 -12.81
C ALA A 111 20.43 -10.76 -13.62
N ASN A 112 19.44 -11.67 -13.52
CA ASN A 112 18.17 -11.56 -14.22
C ASN A 112 17.10 -10.80 -13.44
N SER A 113 17.24 -10.57 -12.13
CA SER A 113 16.22 -9.91 -11.31
C SER A 113 16.06 -8.42 -11.59
N HIS A 114 17.04 -7.83 -12.29
CA HIS A 114 17.04 -6.41 -12.66
C HIS A 114 17.03 -6.19 -14.18
N ALA A 115 16.68 -7.20 -14.97
CA ALA A 115 16.36 -7.01 -16.38
C ALA A 115 15.14 -6.10 -16.52
N TYR A 116 15.02 -5.38 -17.65
CA TYR A 116 13.91 -4.43 -17.85
C TYR A 116 12.51 -5.07 -17.70
N TRP A 117 12.38 -6.34 -18.00
CA TRP A 117 11.14 -7.12 -17.84
C TRP A 117 10.96 -7.71 -16.44
N ALA A 118 11.99 -7.73 -15.59
CA ALA A 118 11.94 -8.39 -14.30
C ALA A 118 10.83 -7.82 -13.40
N TRP A 119 10.23 -8.67 -12.57
CA TRP A 119 9.14 -8.29 -11.68
C TRP A 119 9.47 -7.09 -10.77
N THR A 120 10.74 -6.97 -10.35
CA THR A 120 11.22 -5.85 -9.53
C THR A 120 11.04 -4.52 -10.23
N ASN A 121 11.35 -4.46 -11.52
CA ASN A 121 11.15 -3.29 -12.35
C ASN A 121 9.69 -3.14 -12.76
N ALA A 122 9.02 -4.23 -13.11
CA ALA A 122 7.59 -4.21 -13.48
C ALA A 122 6.72 -3.60 -12.40
N THR A 123 6.97 -3.93 -11.12
CA THR A 123 6.24 -3.36 -9.98
C THR A 123 6.51 -1.86 -9.81
N MET A 124 7.75 -1.43 -10.00
CA MET A 124 8.09 -0.01 -10.02
C MET A 124 7.42 0.73 -11.19
N TYR A 125 7.36 0.13 -12.40
CA TYR A 125 6.67 0.72 -13.54
C TYR A 125 5.17 0.89 -13.30
N ILE A 126 4.51 -0.03 -12.58
CA ILE A 126 3.10 0.12 -12.19
C ILE A 126 2.94 1.36 -11.31
N GLY A 127 3.76 1.50 -10.27
CA GLY A 127 3.74 2.68 -9.40
C GLY A 127 4.03 3.97 -10.16
N MET A 128 5.03 3.95 -11.05
CA MET A 128 5.38 5.08 -11.91
C MET A 128 4.24 5.46 -12.86
N ALA A 129 3.51 4.48 -13.40
CA ALA A 129 2.36 4.75 -14.27
C ALA A 129 1.19 5.37 -13.50
N GLU A 130 0.94 4.95 -12.26
CA GLU A 130 -0.08 5.59 -11.42
C GLU A 130 0.32 7.03 -11.06
N TRP A 131 1.60 7.28 -10.78
CA TRP A 131 2.12 8.63 -10.62
C TRP A 131 1.98 9.47 -11.89
N ALA A 132 2.34 8.92 -13.05
CA ALA A 132 2.28 9.61 -14.34
C ALA A 132 0.85 10.03 -14.72
N LYS A 133 -0.19 9.35 -14.24
CA LYS A 133 -1.60 9.74 -14.42
C LYS A 133 -1.97 11.03 -13.66
N MET A 134 -1.25 11.32 -12.59
CA MET A 134 -1.49 12.47 -11.71
C MET A 134 -0.54 13.63 -11.99
N SER A 135 0.55 13.37 -12.70
CA SER A 135 1.59 14.35 -13.03
C SER A 135 1.37 14.96 -14.41
N ASP A 136 1.57 16.25 -14.52
CA ASP A 136 1.56 16.97 -15.82
C ASP A 136 2.90 16.85 -16.58
N ASP A 137 3.94 16.29 -15.95
CA ASP A 137 5.26 16.14 -16.55
C ASP A 137 5.32 14.87 -17.43
N PRO A 138 5.51 14.99 -18.74
CA PRO A 138 5.49 13.85 -19.66
C PRO A 138 6.66 12.88 -19.46
N LYS A 139 7.74 13.28 -18.80
CA LYS A 139 8.95 12.46 -18.63
C LYS A 139 8.69 11.08 -18.02
N TYR A 140 7.66 10.93 -17.16
CA TYR A 140 7.32 9.66 -16.55
C TYR A 140 6.68 8.70 -17.56
N TRP A 141 5.83 9.21 -18.45
CA TRP A 141 5.29 8.42 -19.56
C TRP A 141 6.38 8.06 -20.57
N ASP A 142 7.27 9.01 -20.91
CA ASP A 142 8.38 8.79 -21.84
C ASP A 142 9.35 7.72 -21.29
N PHE A 143 9.62 7.74 -19.99
CA PHE A 143 10.38 6.69 -19.33
C PHE A 143 9.73 5.33 -19.50
N LEU A 144 8.42 5.20 -19.23
CA LEU A 144 7.70 3.95 -19.33
C LEU A 144 7.64 3.42 -20.79
N LEU A 145 7.43 4.29 -21.75
CA LEU A 145 7.50 3.95 -23.18
C LEU A 145 8.89 3.43 -23.53
N THR A 146 9.94 4.15 -23.13
CA THR A 146 11.34 3.74 -23.36
C THR A 146 11.62 2.36 -22.79
N MET A 147 11.10 2.02 -21.60
CA MET A 147 11.27 0.69 -21.01
C MET A 147 10.52 -0.38 -21.82
N GLY A 148 9.32 -0.11 -22.29
CA GLY A 148 8.58 -1.00 -23.17
C GLY A 148 9.33 -1.28 -24.47
N GLU A 149 9.85 -0.23 -25.12
CA GLU A 149 10.64 -0.34 -26.37
C GLU A 149 11.96 -1.12 -26.16
N LYS A 150 12.72 -0.80 -25.10
CA LYS A 150 13.93 -1.54 -24.75
C LYS A 150 13.67 -3.03 -24.54
N ASN A 151 12.51 -3.37 -23.99
CA ASN A 151 12.09 -4.75 -23.77
C ASN A 151 11.33 -5.35 -24.96
N LYS A 152 11.14 -4.59 -26.05
CA LYS A 152 10.41 -5.02 -27.26
C LYS A 152 9.00 -5.54 -26.95
N TRP A 153 8.39 -5.06 -25.87
CA TRP A 153 7.05 -5.43 -25.40
C TRP A 153 6.91 -6.94 -25.13
N GLN A 154 8.04 -7.60 -24.79
CA GLN A 154 8.07 -9.04 -24.51
C GLN A 154 7.90 -9.30 -23.00
N THR A 155 7.32 -10.45 -22.67
CA THR A 155 7.32 -10.98 -21.30
C THR A 155 8.71 -11.54 -20.92
N GLY A 156 8.89 -11.92 -19.66
CA GLY A 156 10.07 -12.66 -19.25
C GLY A 156 10.15 -14.06 -19.92
N PRO A 157 11.29 -14.73 -19.82
CA PRO A 157 11.59 -15.93 -20.62
C PRO A 157 10.75 -17.15 -20.23
N SER A 158 10.19 -17.19 -19.03
CA SER A 158 9.40 -18.33 -18.53
C SER A 158 7.94 -17.95 -18.33
N ILE A 159 7.12 -18.16 -19.35
CA ILE A 159 5.70 -17.78 -19.34
C ILE A 159 4.88 -18.39 -18.19
N TYR A 160 5.32 -19.53 -17.64
CA TYR A 160 4.66 -20.17 -16.50
C TYR A 160 5.12 -19.63 -15.14
N PHE A 161 6.22 -18.90 -15.09
CA PHE A 161 6.70 -18.30 -13.87
C PHE A 161 6.00 -16.95 -13.64
N ALA A 162 5.28 -16.82 -12.55
CA ALA A 162 4.42 -15.66 -12.29
C ALA A 162 5.19 -14.32 -12.38
N ASP A 163 6.43 -14.29 -11.90
CA ASP A 163 7.26 -13.09 -11.91
C ASP A 163 7.57 -12.62 -13.34
N ASP A 164 7.76 -13.54 -14.28
CA ASP A 164 8.11 -13.24 -15.67
C ASP A 164 6.96 -12.65 -16.49
N ILE A 165 5.72 -12.83 -16.04
CA ILE A 165 4.53 -12.23 -16.65
C ILE A 165 4.03 -10.97 -15.93
N CYS A 166 4.66 -10.56 -14.85
CA CYS A 166 4.33 -9.34 -14.13
C CYS A 166 4.41 -8.09 -15.02
N ILE A 167 5.35 -8.07 -15.97
CA ILE A 167 5.57 -6.97 -16.92
C ILE A 167 4.36 -6.68 -17.83
N ILE A 168 3.45 -7.63 -17.98
CA ILE A 168 2.18 -7.45 -18.72
C ILE A 168 1.36 -6.29 -18.11
N GLN A 169 1.44 -6.08 -16.79
CA GLN A 169 0.65 -5.05 -16.12
C GLN A 169 0.98 -3.63 -16.60
N PRO A 170 2.24 -3.15 -16.58
CA PRO A 170 2.57 -1.84 -17.13
C PRO A 170 2.31 -1.76 -18.64
N TYR A 171 2.50 -2.84 -19.43
CA TYR A 171 2.13 -2.81 -20.84
C TYR A 171 0.63 -2.60 -21.05
N ALA A 172 -0.22 -3.26 -20.27
CA ALA A 172 -1.66 -3.05 -20.29
C ALA A 172 -2.07 -1.60 -19.91
N ILE A 173 -1.35 -0.97 -18.98
CA ILE A 173 -1.57 0.44 -18.63
C ILE A 173 -1.19 1.35 -19.78
N LEU A 174 -0.04 1.13 -20.41
CA LEU A 174 0.43 1.90 -21.56
C LEU A 174 -0.50 1.73 -22.76
N PHE A 175 -0.92 0.50 -23.07
CA PHE A 175 -1.93 0.25 -24.10
C PHE A 175 -3.25 0.97 -23.80
N SER A 176 -3.69 1.00 -22.55
CA SER A 176 -4.92 1.71 -22.18
C SER A 176 -4.86 3.19 -22.48
N LYS A 177 -3.66 3.79 -22.47
CA LYS A 177 -3.41 5.20 -22.81
C LYS A 177 -3.20 5.42 -24.30
N TYR A 178 -2.28 4.67 -24.92
CA TYR A 178 -1.79 4.93 -26.28
C TYR A 178 -2.52 4.16 -27.36
N LYS A 179 -3.17 3.03 -27.02
CA LYS A 179 -3.97 2.20 -27.92
C LYS A 179 -3.19 1.52 -29.07
N GLU A 180 -1.87 1.39 -28.93
CA GLU A 180 -1.02 0.75 -29.94
C GLU A 180 -1.01 -0.77 -29.74
N PRO A 181 -1.54 -1.57 -30.70
CA PRO A 181 -1.75 -3.03 -30.53
C PRO A 181 -0.47 -3.80 -30.17
N TYR A 182 0.67 -3.40 -30.70
CA TYR A 182 1.96 -4.07 -30.46
C TYR A 182 2.37 -4.08 -28.98
N MET A 183 1.85 -3.14 -28.18
CA MET A 183 2.18 -3.05 -26.75
C MET A 183 1.68 -4.25 -25.93
N ILE A 184 0.63 -4.91 -26.38
CA ILE A 184 0.03 -6.05 -25.65
C ILE A 184 -0.05 -7.34 -26.48
N GLN A 185 0.39 -7.34 -27.73
CA GLN A 185 0.29 -8.52 -28.60
C GLN A 185 0.95 -9.74 -27.96
N ASN A 186 2.22 -9.65 -27.60
CA ASN A 186 2.93 -10.74 -26.92
C ASN A 186 2.29 -11.12 -25.58
N SER A 187 1.76 -10.14 -24.84
CA SER A 187 1.06 -10.38 -23.58
C SER A 187 -0.18 -11.27 -23.77
N VAL A 188 -0.99 -10.98 -24.79
CA VAL A 188 -2.17 -11.77 -25.16
C VAL A 188 -1.76 -13.19 -25.58
N GLU A 189 -0.79 -13.31 -26.49
CA GLU A 189 -0.27 -14.60 -26.96
C GLU A 189 0.26 -15.45 -25.79
N THR A 190 0.97 -14.83 -24.86
CA THR A 190 1.50 -15.50 -23.66
C THR A 190 0.38 -16.03 -22.77
N LEU A 191 -0.61 -15.20 -22.44
CA LEU A 191 -1.71 -15.62 -21.57
C LEU A 191 -2.62 -16.66 -22.26
N ASP A 192 -2.85 -16.55 -23.57
CA ASP A 192 -3.58 -17.54 -24.35
C ASP A 192 -2.87 -18.90 -24.34
N THR A 193 -1.54 -18.90 -24.45
CA THR A 193 -0.73 -20.11 -24.36
C THR A 193 -0.86 -20.76 -22.98
N LEU A 194 -0.84 -19.97 -21.90
CA LEU A 194 -1.05 -20.45 -20.54
C LEU A 194 -2.44 -21.09 -20.35
N ILE A 195 -3.48 -20.44 -20.85
CA ILE A 195 -4.87 -20.95 -20.79
C ILE A 195 -5.02 -22.25 -21.57
N ALA A 196 -4.42 -22.34 -22.77
CA ALA A 196 -4.49 -23.52 -23.62
C ALA A 196 -3.70 -24.72 -23.08
N ASN A 197 -2.62 -24.47 -22.33
CA ASN A 197 -1.69 -25.49 -21.83
C ASN A 197 -1.47 -25.36 -20.32
N PRO A 198 -2.51 -25.46 -19.48
CA PRO A 198 -2.38 -25.26 -18.03
C PRO A 198 -1.49 -26.31 -17.39
N LYS A 199 -0.73 -25.91 -16.38
CA LYS A 199 0.04 -26.83 -15.55
C LYS A 199 -0.80 -27.36 -14.40
N HIS A 200 -0.52 -28.62 -14.00
CA HIS A 200 -1.24 -29.31 -12.93
C HIS A 200 -0.31 -29.79 -11.80
N ASN A 201 0.91 -29.26 -11.75
CA ASN A 201 1.89 -29.57 -10.71
C ASN A 201 1.34 -29.23 -9.32
N SER A 202 1.86 -29.91 -8.31
CA SER A 202 1.56 -29.62 -6.92
C SER A 202 2.00 -28.19 -6.56
N LEU A 203 1.26 -27.53 -5.67
CA LEU A 203 1.65 -26.25 -5.08
C LEU A 203 2.64 -26.42 -3.90
N SER A 204 3.01 -27.65 -3.50
CA SER A 204 4.08 -27.84 -2.53
C SER A 204 5.37 -27.24 -3.06
N TYR A 205 5.96 -26.30 -2.34
CA TYR A 205 7.04 -25.43 -2.84
C TYR A 205 8.26 -26.20 -3.37
N TYR A 206 8.56 -27.37 -2.79
CA TYR A 206 9.67 -28.22 -3.23
C TYR A 206 9.31 -29.28 -4.28
N SER A 207 8.04 -29.35 -4.67
CA SER A 207 7.64 -30.29 -5.72
C SER A 207 8.20 -29.85 -7.07
N GLU A 208 8.57 -30.82 -7.89
CA GLU A 208 9.00 -30.57 -9.27
C GLU A 208 7.96 -29.75 -10.04
N GLY A 209 8.39 -28.70 -10.69
CA GLY A 209 7.54 -27.82 -11.48
C GLY A 209 6.52 -26.99 -10.67
N SER A 210 6.61 -26.93 -9.35
CA SER A 210 5.67 -26.13 -8.52
C SER A 210 5.64 -24.66 -8.93
N HIS A 211 6.79 -24.10 -9.30
CA HIS A 211 6.92 -22.71 -9.75
C HIS A 211 6.30 -22.43 -11.12
N SER A 212 5.87 -23.46 -11.84
CA SER A 212 5.04 -23.27 -13.03
C SER A 212 3.55 -23.04 -12.70
N ARG A 213 3.23 -22.94 -11.44
CA ARG A 213 1.94 -22.52 -10.88
C ARG A 213 2.18 -21.49 -9.76
N TRP A 214 1.14 -20.85 -9.29
CA TRP A 214 1.25 -19.78 -8.30
C TRP A 214 1.38 -20.35 -6.87
N CYS A 215 2.51 -21.02 -6.59
CA CYS A 215 2.74 -21.75 -5.34
C CYS A 215 3.26 -20.88 -4.16
N TRP A 216 3.26 -19.56 -4.33
CA TRP A 216 3.62 -18.60 -3.29
C TRP A 216 2.70 -17.35 -3.35
N CYS A 217 2.48 -16.69 -2.22
CA CYS A 217 1.49 -15.62 -2.13
C CYS A 217 1.81 -14.40 -2.99
N ASP A 218 3.10 -14.09 -3.19
CA ASP A 218 3.54 -12.97 -4.04
C ASP A 218 3.11 -13.17 -5.50
N ALA A 219 3.07 -14.43 -5.97
CA ALA A 219 2.62 -14.77 -7.31
C ALA A 219 1.20 -14.23 -7.61
N LEU A 220 0.37 -14.07 -6.57
CA LEU A 220 -0.99 -13.55 -6.69
C LEU A 220 -1.02 -12.08 -7.12
N PHE A 221 0.06 -11.33 -6.88
CA PHE A 221 0.21 -9.98 -7.46
C PHE A 221 0.73 -10.03 -8.89
N MET A 222 1.67 -10.91 -9.16
CA MET A 222 2.42 -10.93 -10.42
C MET A 222 1.54 -11.39 -11.60
N ALA A 223 0.92 -12.56 -11.46
CA ALA A 223 0.18 -13.19 -12.54
C ALA A 223 -1.33 -12.83 -12.58
N PRO A 224 -2.14 -13.02 -11.53
CA PRO A 224 -3.57 -12.76 -11.56
C PRO A 224 -3.92 -11.35 -12.03
N THR A 225 -3.18 -10.35 -11.58
CA THR A 225 -3.41 -8.96 -11.97
C THR A 225 -3.11 -8.72 -13.46
N SER A 226 -2.16 -9.44 -14.06
CA SER A 226 -1.89 -9.44 -15.49
C SER A 226 -3.08 -9.98 -16.28
N PHE A 227 -3.64 -11.12 -15.84
CA PHE A 227 -4.87 -11.69 -16.43
C PHE A 227 -6.06 -10.74 -16.30
N ALA A 228 -6.27 -10.14 -15.13
CA ALA A 228 -7.38 -9.21 -14.90
C ALA A 228 -7.30 -7.99 -15.82
N ARG A 229 -6.10 -7.42 -16.03
CA ARG A 229 -5.90 -6.27 -16.92
C ARG A 229 -6.15 -6.62 -18.38
N ILE A 230 -5.62 -7.74 -18.87
CA ILE A 230 -5.86 -8.19 -20.25
C ILE A 230 -7.34 -8.58 -20.45
N GLY A 231 -7.96 -9.25 -19.48
CA GLY A 231 -9.39 -9.55 -19.52
C GLY A 231 -10.25 -8.29 -19.62
N LYS A 232 -9.91 -7.22 -18.90
CA LYS A 232 -10.60 -5.93 -19.02
C LYS A 232 -10.43 -5.28 -20.39
N ILE A 233 -9.22 -5.36 -20.95
CA ILE A 233 -8.89 -4.76 -22.26
C ILE A 233 -9.59 -5.48 -23.40
N THR A 234 -9.56 -6.81 -23.39
CA THR A 234 -10.11 -7.64 -24.47
C THR A 234 -11.60 -7.91 -24.33
N GLY A 235 -12.12 -7.81 -23.09
CA GLY A 235 -13.51 -8.19 -22.78
C GLY A 235 -13.73 -9.71 -22.75
N GLU A 236 -12.68 -10.53 -22.90
CA GLU A 236 -12.80 -11.98 -23.00
C GLU A 236 -12.88 -12.64 -21.61
N PRO A 237 -13.95 -13.38 -21.29
CA PRO A 237 -14.14 -14.02 -19.97
C PRO A 237 -13.07 -15.03 -19.60
N LYS A 238 -12.46 -15.70 -20.59
CA LYS A 238 -11.45 -16.77 -20.38
C LYS A 238 -10.31 -16.34 -19.45
N TYR A 239 -9.90 -15.06 -19.49
CA TYR A 239 -8.83 -14.55 -18.64
C TYR A 239 -9.25 -14.49 -17.17
N PHE A 240 -10.47 -14.03 -16.89
CA PHE A 240 -11.00 -14.00 -15.54
C PHE A 240 -11.29 -15.41 -15.00
N GLU A 241 -11.77 -16.31 -15.84
CA GLU A 241 -12.07 -17.70 -15.46
C GLU A 241 -10.80 -18.46 -15.08
N PHE A 242 -9.74 -18.34 -15.91
CA PHE A 242 -8.45 -18.94 -15.61
C PHE A 242 -7.83 -18.34 -14.35
N MET A 243 -7.83 -17.01 -14.25
CA MET A 243 -7.34 -16.28 -13.07
C MET A 243 -8.06 -16.74 -11.80
N ASP A 244 -9.37 -16.77 -11.78
CA ASP A 244 -10.17 -17.15 -10.60
C ASP A 244 -9.90 -18.59 -10.18
N LYS A 245 -9.82 -19.50 -11.15
CA LYS A 245 -9.50 -20.92 -10.89
C LYS A 245 -8.15 -21.07 -10.21
N GLU A 246 -7.09 -20.53 -10.78
CA GLU A 246 -5.74 -20.71 -10.25
C GLU A 246 -5.52 -19.90 -8.96
N PHE A 247 -6.14 -18.71 -8.83
CA PHE A 247 -6.11 -17.93 -7.59
C PHE A 247 -6.72 -18.71 -6.42
N ARG A 248 -7.88 -19.35 -6.63
CA ARG A 248 -8.53 -20.14 -5.58
C ARG A 248 -7.71 -21.36 -5.15
N ILE A 249 -7.03 -22.00 -6.06
CA ILE A 249 -6.14 -23.12 -5.74
C ILE A 249 -5.00 -22.64 -4.82
N THR A 250 -4.43 -21.48 -5.09
CA THR A 250 -3.42 -20.88 -4.20
C THR A 250 -4.03 -20.43 -2.87
N TYR A 251 -5.21 -19.82 -2.91
CA TYR A 251 -5.98 -19.44 -1.70
C TYR A 251 -6.23 -20.66 -0.81
N ASP A 252 -6.75 -21.75 -1.34
CA ASP A 252 -7.04 -22.98 -0.57
C ASP A 252 -5.77 -23.59 0.04
N SER A 253 -4.61 -23.41 -0.61
CA SER A 253 -3.32 -23.90 -0.15
C SER A 253 -2.67 -23.05 0.92
N LEU A 254 -2.80 -21.70 0.83
CA LEU A 254 -1.94 -20.78 1.58
C LEU A 254 -2.70 -19.83 2.52
N TYR A 255 -4.02 -19.66 2.36
CA TYR A 255 -4.77 -18.75 3.23
C TYR A 255 -5.14 -19.38 4.55
N SER A 256 -4.75 -18.75 5.65
CA SER A 256 -5.20 -19.09 6.98
C SER A 256 -6.51 -18.37 7.29
N VAL A 257 -7.63 -19.09 7.21
CA VAL A 257 -8.96 -18.53 7.52
C VAL A 257 -9.02 -18.01 8.96
N ALA A 258 -8.39 -18.70 9.91
CA ALA A 258 -8.37 -18.31 11.32
C ALA A 258 -7.62 -16.99 11.56
N ASP A 259 -6.57 -16.72 10.78
CA ASP A 259 -5.74 -15.54 10.93
C ASP A 259 -6.07 -14.43 9.93
N SER A 260 -6.84 -14.74 8.88
CA SER A 260 -7.13 -13.84 7.75
C SER A 260 -5.87 -13.31 7.05
N LEU A 261 -4.83 -14.16 6.95
CA LEU A 261 -3.53 -13.86 6.37
C LEU A 261 -3.04 -15.03 5.51
N PHE A 262 -2.15 -14.73 4.56
CA PHE A 262 -1.50 -15.74 3.73
C PHE A 262 -0.15 -16.15 4.30
N PHE A 263 0.11 -17.46 4.35
CA PHE A 263 1.48 -17.97 4.38
C PHE A 263 2.19 -17.61 3.09
N ARG A 264 3.51 -17.40 3.16
CA ARG A 264 4.28 -17.11 1.93
C ARG A 264 4.19 -18.26 0.93
N ASP A 265 4.39 -19.48 1.39
CA ASP A 265 4.23 -20.74 0.66
C ASP A 265 4.09 -21.92 1.64
N THR A 266 3.94 -23.13 1.13
CA THR A 266 3.66 -24.32 1.95
C THR A 266 4.74 -24.65 2.98
N ARG A 267 5.97 -24.17 2.86
CA ARG A 267 7.05 -24.35 3.85
C ARG A 267 6.72 -23.69 5.18
N TYR A 268 6.01 -22.56 5.14
CA TYR A 268 5.75 -21.73 6.32
C TYR A 268 4.53 -22.16 7.14
N ILE A 269 3.69 -23.07 6.64
CA ILE A 269 2.44 -23.50 7.32
C ILE A 269 2.73 -24.02 8.73
N ASN A 270 3.79 -24.84 8.87
CA ASN A 270 4.17 -25.46 10.13
C ASN A 270 5.31 -24.74 10.87
N MET A 271 5.87 -23.67 10.28
CA MET A 271 6.88 -22.85 10.93
C MET A 271 6.26 -21.94 12.00
N ARG A 272 7.08 -21.61 12.99
CA ARG A 272 6.69 -20.68 14.06
C ARG A 272 7.76 -19.63 14.26
N GLU A 273 7.32 -18.44 14.65
CA GLU A 273 8.19 -17.35 15.10
C GLU A 273 8.77 -17.64 16.49
N GLN A 274 9.64 -16.78 16.99
CA GLN A 274 10.25 -16.96 18.32
C GLN A 274 9.22 -16.87 19.45
N ASN A 275 8.16 -16.09 19.28
CA ASN A 275 7.06 -15.98 20.23
C ASN A 275 6.04 -17.13 20.13
N GLY A 276 6.26 -18.11 19.24
CA GLY A 276 5.37 -19.26 19.02
C GLY A 276 4.25 -19.04 18.02
N GLU A 277 4.08 -17.81 17.51
CA GLU A 277 3.07 -17.47 16.51
C GLU A 277 3.43 -18.01 15.11
N LYS A 278 2.44 -18.06 14.22
CA LYS A 278 2.62 -18.44 12.82
C LYS A 278 3.45 -17.39 12.08
N VAL A 279 4.20 -17.84 11.07
CA VAL A 279 5.01 -16.95 10.25
C VAL A 279 4.17 -16.33 9.14
N PHE A 280 3.78 -15.08 9.30
CA PHE A 280 3.12 -14.29 8.25
C PHE A 280 3.98 -13.09 7.86
N TRP A 281 4.57 -13.18 6.67
CA TRP A 281 5.43 -12.15 6.15
C TRP A 281 4.65 -10.91 5.70
N GLY A 282 5.05 -9.73 6.20
CA GLY A 282 4.37 -8.47 5.93
C GLY A 282 4.28 -8.14 4.44
N ARG A 283 5.43 -8.12 3.73
CA ARG A 283 5.44 -7.85 2.29
C ARG A 283 4.69 -8.89 1.47
N GLY A 284 4.74 -10.18 1.84
CA GLY A 284 3.96 -11.23 1.17
C GLY A 284 2.46 -10.93 1.23
N ASN A 285 1.95 -10.57 2.40
CA ASN A 285 0.55 -10.16 2.56
C ASN A 285 0.27 -8.81 1.88
N GLY A 286 1.24 -7.91 1.83
CA GLY A 286 1.16 -6.66 1.06
C GLY A 286 0.93 -6.90 -0.43
N TRP A 287 1.68 -7.83 -1.02
CA TRP A 287 1.46 -8.23 -2.42
C TRP A 287 0.03 -8.69 -2.66
N VAL A 288 -0.51 -9.52 -1.77
CA VAL A 288 -1.89 -10.04 -1.93
C VAL A 288 -2.92 -8.93 -1.80
N THR A 289 -2.80 -8.04 -0.79
CA THR A 289 -3.76 -6.93 -0.65
C THR A 289 -3.70 -5.97 -1.83
N GLY A 290 -2.51 -5.65 -2.35
CA GLY A 290 -2.35 -4.88 -3.58
C GLY A 290 -2.96 -5.57 -4.80
N ALA A 291 -2.75 -6.88 -4.94
CA ALA A 291 -3.36 -7.67 -6.01
C ALA A 291 -4.89 -7.60 -6.00
N LEU A 292 -5.49 -7.76 -4.81
CA LEU A 292 -6.95 -7.72 -4.66
C LEU A 292 -7.53 -6.40 -5.15
N THR A 293 -6.88 -5.27 -4.90
CA THR A 293 -7.35 -3.96 -5.40
C THR A 293 -7.36 -3.92 -6.92
N PHE A 294 -6.27 -4.38 -7.56
CA PHE A 294 -6.17 -4.39 -9.02
C PHE A 294 -7.09 -5.41 -9.68
N ILE A 295 -7.26 -6.59 -9.09
CA ILE A 295 -8.20 -7.59 -9.58
C ILE A 295 -9.62 -7.02 -9.55
N ILE A 296 -10.06 -6.50 -8.41
CA ILE A 296 -11.40 -5.94 -8.22
C ILE A 296 -11.66 -4.77 -9.19
N ASP A 297 -10.70 -3.86 -9.41
CA ASP A 297 -10.84 -2.72 -10.31
C ASP A 297 -10.89 -3.11 -11.80
N ASN A 298 -10.38 -4.29 -12.14
CA ASN A 298 -10.35 -4.76 -13.53
C ASN A 298 -11.45 -5.80 -13.85
N MET A 299 -12.04 -6.44 -12.84
CA MET A 299 -13.15 -7.37 -13.05
C MET A 299 -14.45 -6.65 -13.41
N PRO A 300 -15.30 -7.22 -14.28
CA PRO A 300 -16.66 -6.74 -14.50
C PRO A 300 -17.45 -6.65 -13.18
N ALA A 301 -18.29 -5.63 -13.06
CA ALA A 301 -19.09 -5.43 -11.84
C ALA A 301 -20.03 -6.60 -11.51
N ASN A 302 -20.49 -7.31 -12.53
CA ASN A 302 -21.36 -8.46 -12.44
C ASN A 302 -20.64 -9.83 -12.52
N ALA A 303 -19.30 -9.85 -12.45
CA ALA A 303 -18.56 -11.11 -12.48
C ALA A 303 -18.92 -11.98 -11.26
N PRO A 304 -19.24 -13.28 -11.45
CA PRO A 304 -19.69 -14.16 -10.37
C PRO A 304 -18.70 -14.26 -9.20
N SER A 305 -17.41 -14.24 -9.48
CA SER A 305 -16.34 -14.37 -8.48
C SER A 305 -15.99 -13.05 -7.78
N ARG A 306 -16.51 -11.90 -8.23
CA ARG A 306 -16.14 -10.58 -7.69
C ARG A 306 -16.35 -10.47 -6.18
N ASN A 307 -17.47 -11.00 -5.67
CA ASN A 307 -17.77 -10.97 -4.23
C ASN A 307 -16.76 -11.77 -3.39
N PHE A 308 -16.17 -12.83 -3.92
CA PHE A 308 -15.11 -13.55 -3.23
C PHE A 308 -13.91 -12.64 -2.97
N TYR A 309 -13.43 -11.92 -3.98
CA TYR A 309 -12.29 -11.01 -3.85
C TYR A 309 -12.57 -9.84 -2.90
N ILE A 310 -13.76 -9.27 -2.95
CA ILE A 310 -14.18 -8.19 -2.03
C ILE A 310 -14.23 -8.71 -0.59
N THR A 311 -14.77 -9.91 -0.37
CA THR A 311 -14.84 -10.52 0.97
C THR A 311 -13.44 -10.81 1.51
N LEU A 312 -12.58 -11.42 0.70
CA LEU A 312 -11.19 -11.70 1.06
C LEU A 312 -10.43 -10.40 1.40
N PHE A 313 -10.59 -9.36 0.58
CA PHE A 313 -10.00 -8.05 0.83
C PHE A 313 -10.42 -7.50 2.20
N ARG A 314 -11.72 -7.52 2.49
CA ARG A 314 -12.25 -7.04 3.78
C ARG A 314 -11.73 -7.83 4.97
N GLN A 315 -11.64 -9.15 4.85
CA GLN A 315 -11.10 -10.02 5.90
C GLN A 315 -9.63 -9.69 6.18
N MET A 316 -8.81 -9.63 5.14
CA MET A 316 -7.39 -9.32 5.28
C MET A 316 -7.18 -7.91 5.86
N MET A 317 -7.85 -6.90 5.33
CA MET A 317 -7.69 -5.52 5.82
C MET A 317 -8.23 -5.36 7.25
N GLY A 318 -9.28 -6.10 7.62
CA GLY A 318 -9.77 -6.16 8.99
C GLY A 318 -8.72 -6.67 9.97
N LYS A 319 -7.99 -7.72 9.62
CA LYS A 319 -6.88 -8.26 10.43
C LYS A 319 -5.67 -7.34 10.41
N ILE A 320 -5.20 -6.96 9.23
CA ILE A 320 -3.99 -6.15 9.04
C ILE A 320 -4.07 -4.82 9.78
N SER A 321 -5.23 -4.16 9.76
CA SER A 321 -5.41 -2.89 10.47
C SER A 321 -5.18 -2.99 11.99
N THR A 322 -5.38 -4.17 12.59
CA THR A 322 -5.12 -4.39 14.02
C THR A 322 -3.65 -4.62 14.35
N LEU A 323 -2.80 -4.79 13.35
CA LEU A 323 -1.38 -5.12 13.48
C LEU A 323 -0.46 -3.90 13.24
N GLN A 324 -1.05 -2.71 13.05
CA GLN A 324 -0.29 -1.48 12.91
C GLN A 324 0.36 -1.08 14.23
N ASP A 325 1.62 -0.73 14.23
CA ASP A 325 2.33 -0.24 15.42
C ASP A 325 1.91 1.18 15.83
N LYS A 326 2.48 1.67 16.94
CA LYS A 326 2.17 3.01 17.44
C LYS A 326 2.67 4.13 16.53
N GLN A 327 3.73 3.89 15.77
CA GLN A 327 4.33 4.83 14.82
C GLN A 327 3.58 4.87 13.48
N GLY A 328 2.78 3.86 13.16
CA GLY A 328 2.01 3.80 11.92
C GLY A 328 2.53 2.80 10.90
N PHE A 329 3.54 2.02 11.26
CA PHE A 329 4.14 1.01 10.38
C PHE A 329 3.59 -0.40 10.62
N TRP A 330 3.91 -1.29 9.70
CA TRP A 330 3.89 -2.73 9.87
C TRP A 330 5.32 -3.26 9.74
N HIS A 331 5.52 -4.48 10.19
CA HIS A 331 6.83 -5.09 10.33
C HIS A 331 6.99 -6.28 9.39
N SER A 332 8.22 -6.78 9.21
CA SER A 332 8.47 -7.90 8.31
C SER A 332 7.78 -9.20 8.76
N SER A 333 7.63 -9.44 10.07
CA SER A 333 6.69 -10.43 10.61
C SER A 333 5.46 -9.73 11.20
N LEU A 334 4.27 -10.13 10.75
CA LEU A 334 3.03 -9.48 11.18
C LEU A 334 2.60 -9.87 12.60
N LEU A 335 3.04 -11.03 13.13
CA LEU A 335 2.64 -11.51 14.44
C LEU A 335 3.80 -11.56 15.46
N ASP A 336 5.02 -11.20 15.06
CA ASP A 336 6.18 -11.16 15.97
C ASP A 336 6.98 -9.88 15.80
N ILE A 337 6.37 -8.75 16.19
CA ILE A 337 7.02 -7.44 16.14
C ILE A 337 8.26 -7.40 17.03
N ALA A 338 8.24 -8.11 18.16
CA ALA A 338 9.35 -8.10 19.12
C ALA A 338 10.66 -8.65 18.52
N SER A 339 10.56 -9.70 17.70
CA SER A 339 11.72 -10.27 16.98
C SER A 339 12.10 -9.46 15.74
N TYR A 340 11.21 -8.61 15.23
CA TYR A 340 11.39 -7.80 14.02
C TYR A 340 10.98 -6.33 14.26
N PRO A 341 11.68 -5.62 15.16
CA PRO A 341 11.24 -4.30 15.62
C PRO A 341 11.38 -3.18 14.58
N MET A 342 12.14 -3.40 13.51
CA MET A 342 12.31 -2.38 12.48
C MET A 342 11.06 -2.26 11.60
N PRO A 343 10.65 -1.03 11.24
CA PRO A 343 9.60 -0.82 10.25
C PRO A 343 9.89 -1.58 8.93
N GLU A 344 8.86 -2.02 8.25
CA GLU A 344 9.00 -2.59 6.92
C GLU A 344 8.17 -1.75 5.94
N THR A 345 8.87 -0.97 5.13
CA THR A 345 8.26 0.06 4.27
C THR A 345 7.40 -0.51 3.17
N SER A 346 7.79 -1.63 2.55
CA SER A 346 7.05 -2.17 1.40
C SER A 346 5.67 -2.71 1.82
N SER A 347 5.57 -3.45 2.93
CA SER A 347 4.28 -3.88 3.47
C SER A 347 3.44 -2.69 3.92
N SER A 348 4.06 -1.73 4.62
CA SER A 348 3.38 -0.52 5.09
C SER A 348 2.81 0.28 3.92
N ALA A 349 3.54 0.40 2.80
CA ALA A 349 3.06 1.09 1.60
C ALA A 349 1.88 0.37 0.95
N PHE A 350 1.94 -0.96 0.79
CA PHE A 350 0.83 -1.75 0.26
C PHE A 350 -0.42 -1.65 1.12
N PHE A 351 -0.27 -1.76 2.44
CA PHE A 351 -1.42 -1.69 3.35
C PHE A 351 -2.02 -0.29 3.39
N THR A 352 -1.19 0.75 3.37
CA THR A 352 -1.65 2.15 3.28
C THR A 352 -2.44 2.39 2.00
N TYR A 353 -1.89 1.97 0.86
CA TYR A 353 -2.58 2.04 -0.43
C TYR A 353 -3.93 1.30 -0.39
N SER A 354 -3.92 0.06 0.11
CA SER A 354 -5.12 -0.78 0.20
C SER A 354 -6.19 -0.18 1.11
N LEU A 355 -5.79 0.45 2.24
CA LEU A 355 -6.71 1.15 3.14
C LEU A 355 -7.40 2.32 2.43
N PHE A 356 -6.62 3.23 1.83
CA PHE A 356 -7.20 4.37 1.11
C PHE A 356 -8.05 3.93 -0.07
N TRP A 357 -7.60 2.94 -0.84
CA TRP A 357 -8.37 2.40 -1.95
C TRP A 357 -9.71 1.82 -1.46
N GLY A 358 -9.67 1.02 -0.40
CA GLY A 358 -10.86 0.39 0.17
C GLY A 358 -11.87 1.41 0.70
N ILE A 359 -11.40 2.48 1.36
CA ILE A 359 -12.22 3.60 1.84
C ILE A 359 -12.85 4.33 0.63
N ASN A 360 -12.05 4.69 -0.36
CA ASN A 360 -12.50 5.45 -1.52
C ASN A 360 -13.49 4.68 -2.41
N ARG A 361 -13.41 3.34 -2.41
CA ARG A 361 -14.34 2.44 -3.13
C ARG A 361 -15.57 2.03 -2.29
N GLY A 362 -15.65 2.43 -1.02
CA GLY A 362 -16.72 2.04 -0.11
C GLY A 362 -16.68 0.57 0.32
N TYR A 363 -15.52 -0.08 0.20
CA TYR A 363 -15.33 -1.46 0.69
C TYR A 363 -14.90 -1.49 2.16
N LEU A 364 -14.32 -0.40 2.66
CA LEU A 364 -13.96 -0.21 4.07
C LEU A 364 -14.69 1.00 4.64
N GLU A 365 -15.16 0.89 5.88
CA GLU A 365 -15.85 1.96 6.61
C GLU A 365 -14.86 3.09 6.94
N LYS A 366 -15.14 4.31 6.44
CA LYS A 366 -14.26 5.46 6.60
C LYS A 366 -13.95 5.76 8.08
N GLU A 367 -14.98 5.73 8.92
CA GLU A 367 -14.90 6.04 10.34
C GLU A 367 -13.95 5.09 11.09
N LYS A 368 -13.86 3.85 10.65
CA LYS A 368 -13.02 2.82 11.27
C LYS A 368 -11.58 2.85 10.76
N TYR A 369 -11.39 3.06 9.46
CA TYR A 369 -10.08 2.82 8.83
C TYR A 369 -9.30 4.09 8.47
N LEU A 370 -9.94 5.27 8.38
CA LEU A 370 -9.27 6.48 7.92
C LEU A 370 -8.09 6.88 8.82
N SER A 371 -8.29 6.86 10.15
CA SER A 371 -7.21 7.24 11.09
C SER A 371 -6.00 6.31 11.02
N ILE A 372 -6.21 5.03 10.70
CA ILE A 372 -5.14 4.05 10.50
C ILE A 372 -4.38 4.36 9.21
N ALA A 373 -5.11 4.64 8.13
CA ALA A 373 -4.52 4.99 6.83
C ALA A 373 -3.72 6.31 6.89
N GLU A 374 -4.27 7.34 7.54
CA GLU A 374 -3.59 8.63 7.71
C GLU A 374 -2.32 8.49 8.55
N LYS A 375 -2.39 7.74 9.66
CA LYS A 375 -1.22 7.49 10.50
C LYS A 375 -0.12 6.76 9.72
N ALA A 376 -0.49 5.77 8.90
CA ALA A 376 0.45 5.08 8.03
C ALA A 376 1.05 6.00 6.96
N TRP A 377 0.25 6.88 6.36
CA TRP A 377 0.73 7.86 5.39
C TRP A 377 1.76 8.81 6.01
N HIS A 378 1.48 9.33 7.21
CA HIS A 378 2.43 10.17 7.93
C HIS A 378 3.73 9.42 8.27
N ALA A 379 3.64 8.18 8.68
CA ALA A 379 4.80 7.33 8.94
C ALA A 379 5.64 7.15 7.66
N LEU A 380 5.02 6.79 6.53
CA LEU A 380 5.71 6.61 5.25
C LEU A 380 6.36 7.90 4.74
N THR A 381 5.71 9.06 4.89
CA THR A 381 6.28 10.33 4.45
C THR A 381 7.45 10.78 5.31
N SER A 382 7.47 10.40 6.59
CA SER A 382 8.55 10.75 7.52
C SER A 382 9.88 10.05 7.23
N ILE A 383 9.86 8.97 6.46
CA ILE A 383 11.06 8.19 6.07
C ILE A 383 11.50 8.44 4.62
N VAL A 384 10.94 9.44 3.97
CA VAL A 384 11.39 9.90 2.66
C VAL A 384 12.48 10.95 2.88
N HIS A 385 13.68 10.67 2.39
CA HIS A 385 14.84 11.57 2.46
C HIS A 385 14.63 12.83 1.61
N GLU A 386 15.48 13.83 1.82
CA GLU A 386 15.37 15.10 1.07
C GLU A 386 15.51 14.92 -0.45
N ASP A 387 16.34 13.98 -0.88
CA ASP A 387 16.55 13.64 -2.29
C ASP A 387 15.44 12.75 -2.88
N GLY A 388 14.54 12.22 -2.05
CA GLY A 388 13.43 11.35 -2.45
C GLY A 388 13.67 9.86 -2.25
N LYS A 389 14.84 9.44 -1.76
CA LYS A 389 15.10 8.04 -1.38
C LYS A 389 14.16 7.63 -0.24
N VAL A 390 13.63 6.42 -0.31
CA VAL A 390 12.75 5.87 0.73
C VAL A 390 13.55 4.97 1.66
N GLY A 391 13.47 5.24 2.96
CA GLY A 391 14.15 4.46 4.00
C GLY A 391 13.42 3.17 4.39
N TYR A 392 14.08 2.32 5.17
CA TYR A 392 13.55 1.08 5.78
C TYR A 392 12.93 0.08 4.80
N VAL A 393 13.39 0.06 3.56
CA VAL A 393 12.95 -0.90 2.55
C VAL A 393 13.65 -2.22 2.77
N GLN A 394 12.88 -3.28 3.04
CA GLN A 394 13.42 -4.62 3.17
C GLN A 394 14.06 -5.08 1.83
N PRO A 395 15.29 -5.58 1.82
CA PRO A 395 15.90 -6.17 0.62
C PRO A 395 15.04 -7.28 0.01
N ILE A 396 15.33 -7.65 -1.24
CA ILE A 396 14.65 -8.76 -1.91
C ILE A 396 14.82 -10.03 -1.08
N GLY A 397 13.70 -10.59 -0.64
CA GLY A 397 13.63 -11.76 0.21
C GLY A 397 12.31 -12.49 0.05
N ALA A 398 12.16 -13.58 0.82
CA ALA A 398 10.98 -14.44 0.76
C ALA A 398 10.29 -14.63 2.12
N ASP A 399 10.87 -14.10 3.19
CA ASP A 399 10.31 -14.22 4.54
C ASP A 399 10.96 -13.23 5.53
N PRO A 400 10.44 -13.09 6.76
CA PRO A 400 11.01 -12.23 7.79
C PRO A 400 12.42 -12.62 8.21
N LYS A 401 12.77 -13.90 8.14
CA LYS A 401 14.00 -14.49 8.73
C LYS A 401 15.20 -14.46 7.79
N LYS A 402 14.98 -14.38 6.50
CA LYS A 402 16.05 -14.41 5.49
C LYS A 402 16.84 -13.11 5.36
N VAL A 403 16.37 -12.06 5.96
CA VAL A 403 17.04 -10.78 5.92
C VAL A 403 17.99 -10.71 7.11
N ASP A 404 19.28 -10.70 6.87
CA ASP A 404 20.28 -10.43 7.90
C ASP A 404 19.93 -9.11 8.59
N ILE A 405 20.12 -9.04 9.90
CA ILE A 405 19.86 -7.84 10.68
C ILE A 405 20.73 -6.67 10.18
N ASN A 406 21.88 -6.95 9.61
CA ASN A 406 22.77 -5.98 8.98
C ASN A 406 22.24 -5.49 7.61
N ASP A 407 21.48 -6.31 6.89
CA ASP A 407 20.78 -5.92 5.65
C ASP A 407 19.47 -5.17 5.92
N ARG A 408 19.02 -5.18 7.17
CA ARG A 408 17.82 -4.48 7.65
C ARG A 408 18.13 -3.14 8.27
N LEU A 409 19.42 -2.79 8.37
CA LEU A 409 19.76 -1.44 8.77
C LEU A 409 18.93 -0.50 7.91
N PRO A 410 18.24 0.47 8.54
CA PRO A 410 17.58 1.48 7.77
C PRO A 410 18.56 1.90 6.73
N PHE A 411 18.15 1.92 5.49
CA PHE A 411 18.90 2.71 4.53
C PHE A 411 19.19 3.99 5.27
N PRO A 412 20.47 4.37 5.38
CA PRO A 412 20.84 5.43 6.27
C PRO A 412 19.84 6.56 6.10
N MET A 413 19.28 6.95 7.21
CA MET A 413 18.33 8.05 7.27
C MET A 413 19.04 9.36 6.97
N SER A 414 20.39 9.35 6.99
CA SER A 414 21.26 10.44 6.60
C SER A 414 22.37 9.97 5.68
N ASN A 415 22.90 10.86 4.85
CA ASN A 415 24.09 10.57 4.03
C ASN A 415 25.33 10.34 4.87
N GLU A 416 25.30 10.65 6.17
CA GLU A 416 26.41 10.47 7.08
C GLU A 416 26.53 9.03 7.56
N ASP A 417 25.48 8.22 7.38
CA ASP A 417 25.45 6.82 7.79
C ASP A 417 25.70 5.87 6.61
N SER A 418 26.12 6.37 5.46
CA SER A 418 26.38 5.60 4.23
C SER A 418 27.84 5.33 3.99
#